data_1eca7f87e0d66d0f49dda1fdbee6ec16
#
_entry.id   1eca7f87e0d66d0f49dda1fdbee6ec16
#
_cell.length_a   1.000
_cell.length_b   1.000
_cell.length_c   1.000
_cell.angle_alpha   90.00
_cell.angle_beta   90.00
_cell.angle_gamma   90.00
#
_symmetry.space_group_name_H-M   'P 1'
#
loop_
_entity.id
_entity.type
_entity.pdbx_description
1 polymer ?
#
loop_
_entity_poly.entity_id
_entity_poly.type
_entity_poly.pdbx_seq_one_letter_code
_entity_poly.pdbx_strand_id
1 'polypeptide(L)'
;MIKNETLKKILPSSILLNPIGKNGNEIWIEDFEQIYPLFFKSVLEIQKADISEFSGFGEFSEDGIPEFSTFQDFLVKSFDDSNDDYWKNWKELFNTSMMKKEFFEKYFNKMIELGSFCQNQRFLVNNNLFFGNTVIMNDKVGFLDWNRVAITDWILDFATMDLHRPYFNIPEKMVPYFKENGIEVPNFKERFLCMAYYKGLNALRWHASIDDETSCKTIIASISELEDRINSL
;
A
#
# COMPACT_ATOMS: atom_id res chain seq x y z
N MET A 1 -3.78 -15.55 -8.07
CA MET A 1 -3.81 -15.39 -6.58
C MET A 1 -2.92 -16.42 -5.91
N ILE A 2 -1.97 -16.01 -5.07
CA ILE A 2 -1.07 -16.93 -4.36
C ILE A 2 -1.86 -17.79 -3.36
N LYS A 3 -1.53 -19.08 -3.25
CA LYS A 3 -2.21 -19.98 -2.32
C LYS A 3 -1.74 -19.79 -0.88
N ASN A 4 -2.63 -19.95 0.11
CA ASN A 4 -2.29 -19.86 1.54
C ASN A 4 -1.13 -20.78 1.95
N GLU A 5 -0.99 -21.95 1.34
CA GLU A 5 0.12 -22.87 1.60
C GLU A 5 1.48 -22.29 1.15
N THR A 6 1.50 -21.56 0.04
CA THR A 6 2.69 -20.84 -0.43
C THR A 6 3.01 -19.69 0.52
N LEU A 7 2.02 -18.88 0.93
CA LEU A 7 2.22 -17.81 1.92
C LEU A 7 2.81 -18.34 3.23
N LYS A 8 2.34 -19.49 3.72
CA LYS A 8 2.88 -20.12 4.94
C LYS A 8 4.35 -20.54 4.82
N LYS A 9 4.81 -20.83 3.61
CA LYS A 9 6.21 -21.21 3.37
C LYS A 9 7.16 -20.01 3.31
N ILE A 10 6.70 -18.91 2.73
CA ILE A 10 7.53 -17.73 2.47
C ILE A 10 7.48 -16.69 3.59
N LEU A 11 6.34 -16.58 4.30
CA LEU A 11 6.21 -15.64 5.41
C LEU A 11 6.98 -16.14 6.66
N PRO A 12 7.61 -15.23 7.40
CA PRO A 12 8.17 -15.55 8.71
C PRO A 12 7.10 -16.15 9.63
N SER A 13 7.51 -17.09 10.48
CA SER A 13 6.61 -17.74 11.46
C SER A 13 5.99 -16.78 12.48
N SER A 14 6.55 -15.57 12.60
CA SER A 14 5.99 -14.47 13.42
C SER A 14 4.71 -13.87 12.80
N ILE A 15 4.48 -14.05 11.50
CA ILE A 15 3.28 -13.55 10.81
C ILE A 15 2.17 -14.59 10.88
N LEU A 16 1.03 -14.20 11.46
CA LEU A 16 -0.15 -15.05 11.57
C LEU A 16 -1.12 -14.71 10.43
N LEU A 17 -1.52 -15.73 9.66
CA LEU A 17 -2.48 -15.56 8.57
C LEU A 17 -3.94 -15.48 9.05
N ASN A 18 -4.24 -16.03 10.24
CA ASN A 18 -5.57 -16.00 10.84
C ASN A 18 -5.47 -15.59 12.32
N PRO A 19 -5.09 -14.33 12.60
CA PRO A 19 -4.96 -13.84 13.95
C PRO A 19 -6.33 -13.68 14.63
N ILE A 20 -6.36 -13.80 15.98
CA ILE A 20 -7.55 -13.53 16.79
C ILE A 20 -7.19 -12.45 17.81
N GLY A 21 -7.95 -11.35 17.83
CA GLY A 21 -7.72 -10.22 18.71
C GLY A 21 -8.68 -9.07 18.43
N LYS A 22 -8.34 -7.86 18.91
CA LYS A 22 -9.12 -6.64 18.67
C LYS A 22 -8.95 -6.19 17.21
N ASN A 23 -10.04 -5.90 16.50
CA ASN A 23 -9.97 -5.39 15.14
C ASN A 23 -9.38 -3.98 15.09
N GLY A 24 -8.53 -3.71 14.11
CA GLY A 24 -7.86 -2.43 13.96
C GLY A 24 -8.80 -1.23 13.69
N ASN A 25 -10.02 -1.46 13.18
CA ASN A 25 -11.01 -0.40 13.05
C ASN A 25 -11.48 0.19 14.39
N GLU A 26 -11.28 -0.53 15.49
CA GLU A 26 -11.61 -0.09 16.85
C GLU A 26 -10.49 0.71 17.52
N ILE A 27 -9.42 1.04 16.77
CA ILE A 27 -8.29 1.83 17.28
C ILE A 27 -8.61 3.31 17.10
N TRP A 28 -8.51 4.06 18.20
CA TRP A 28 -8.58 5.52 18.21
C TRP A 28 -7.17 6.14 18.15
N ILE A 29 -7.08 7.45 17.92
CA ILE A 29 -5.79 8.14 17.80
C ILE A 29 -4.92 7.93 19.05
N GLU A 30 -5.52 8.05 20.23
CA GLU A 30 -4.82 7.88 21.52
C GLU A 30 -4.27 6.45 21.70
N ASP A 31 -5.01 5.44 21.24
CA ASP A 31 -4.57 4.05 21.26
C ASP A 31 -3.40 3.86 20.28
N PHE A 32 -3.46 4.51 19.10
CA PHE A 32 -2.44 4.36 18.07
C PHE A 32 -1.08 4.87 18.53
N GLU A 33 -1.02 5.94 19.33
CA GLU A 33 0.23 6.43 19.91
C GLU A 33 0.96 5.35 20.76
N GLN A 34 0.22 4.45 21.35
CA GLN A 34 0.79 3.38 22.18
C GLN A 34 1.18 2.15 21.38
N ILE A 35 0.51 1.88 20.27
CA ILE A 35 0.66 0.63 19.52
C ILE A 35 1.45 0.77 18.21
N TYR A 36 1.69 2.00 17.70
CA TYR A 36 2.35 2.15 16.39
C TYR A 36 3.75 1.48 16.33
N PRO A 37 4.58 1.43 17.39
CA PRO A 37 5.86 0.74 17.31
C PRO A 37 5.68 -0.76 17.08
N LEU A 38 4.68 -1.35 17.74
CA LEU A 38 4.33 -2.76 17.57
C LEU A 38 3.79 -3.00 16.14
N PHE A 39 2.96 -2.08 15.66
CA PHE A 39 2.40 -2.13 14.32
C PHE A 39 3.50 -2.07 13.27
N PHE A 40 4.40 -1.09 13.36
CA PHE A 40 5.53 -0.93 12.44
C PHE A 40 6.45 -2.15 12.46
N LYS A 41 6.79 -2.65 13.64
CA LYS A 41 7.57 -3.88 13.78
C LYS A 41 6.90 -5.05 13.05
N SER A 42 5.59 -5.22 13.19
CA SER A 42 4.87 -6.33 12.56
C SER A 42 4.81 -6.20 11.04
N VAL A 43 4.66 -4.99 10.49
CA VAL A 43 4.75 -4.75 9.04
C VAL A 43 6.16 -5.03 8.52
N LEU A 44 7.19 -4.58 9.25
CA LEU A 44 8.59 -4.84 8.88
C LEU A 44 8.96 -6.34 8.91
N GLU A 45 8.30 -7.15 9.74
CA GLU A 45 8.49 -8.59 9.73
C GLU A 45 8.08 -9.25 8.41
N ILE A 46 7.08 -8.69 7.67
CA ILE A 46 6.68 -9.20 6.36
C ILE A 46 7.84 -9.14 5.35
N GLN A 47 8.72 -8.13 5.47
CA GLN A 47 9.86 -7.96 4.56
C GLN A 47 10.88 -9.10 4.64
N LYS A 48 10.83 -9.91 5.71
CA LYS A 48 11.70 -11.08 5.87
C LYS A 48 11.19 -12.31 5.11
N ALA A 49 10.07 -12.17 4.38
CA ALA A 49 9.55 -13.24 3.54
C ALA A 49 10.59 -13.67 2.50
N ASP A 50 10.77 -14.96 2.35
CA ASP A 50 11.64 -15.50 1.29
C ASP A 50 10.91 -15.47 -0.05
N ILE A 51 11.29 -14.50 -0.88
CA ILE A 51 10.75 -14.31 -2.22
C ILE A 51 11.77 -14.69 -3.33
N SER A 52 12.80 -15.43 -2.97
CA SER A 52 13.90 -15.78 -3.91
C SER A 52 13.44 -16.62 -5.11
N GLU A 53 12.36 -17.38 -4.95
CA GLU A 53 11.77 -18.19 -6.03
C GLU A 53 10.94 -17.36 -7.03
N PHE A 54 10.61 -16.10 -6.71
CA PHE A 54 9.78 -15.26 -7.57
C PHE A 54 10.62 -14.21 -8.30
N SER A 55 10.24 -13.94 -9.53
CA SER A 55 10.74 -12.80 -10.31
C SER A 55 9.59 -11.84 -10.63
N GLY A 56 9.91 -10.54 -10.86
CA GLY A 56 8.91 -9.56 -11.24
C GLY A 56 8.29 -8.79 -10.08
N PHE A 57 7.19 -8.09 -10.37
CA PHE A 57 6.50 -7.13 -9.51
C PHE A 57 4.98 -7.24 -9.65
N GLY A 58 4.25 -6.64 -8.70
CA GLY A 58 2.80 -6.60 -8.70
C GLY A 58 2.14 -7.77 -7.98
N GLU A 59 0.84 -7.87 -8.14
CA GLU A 59 0.03 -8.96 -7.57
C GLU A 59 0.37 -10.29 -8.23
N PHE A 60 0.02 -11.37 -7.57
CA PHE A 60 0.23 -12.70 -8.12
C PHE A 60 -0.94 -13.11 -9.03
N SER A 61 -0.62 -13.54 -10.23
CA SER A 61 -1.57 -14.14 -11.17
C SER A 61 -2.17 -15.44 -10.64
N GLU A 62 -3.09 -16.04 -11.37
CA GLU A 62 -3.66 -17.35 -11.04
C GLU A 62 -2.59 -18.46 -11.01
N ASP A 63 -1.54 -18.32 -11.80
CA ASP A 63 -0.41 -19.27 -11.83
C ASP A 63 0.58 -19.07 -10.65
N GLY A 64 0.32 -18.08 -9.78
CA GLY A 64 1.19 -17.79 -8.63
C GLY A 64 2.49 -17.08 -8.98
N ILE A 65 2.51 -16.33 -10.08
CA ILE A 65 3.66 -15.56 -10.57
C ILE A 65 3.30 -14.07 -10.49
N PRO A 66 4.21 -13.17 -10.07
CA PRO A 66 4.00 -11.72 -10.16
C PRO A 66 3.68 -11.28 -11.59
N GLU A 67 2.68 -10.41 -11.74
CA GLU A 67 2.08 -10.09 -13.06
C GLU A 67 3.02 -9.32 -13.99
N PHE A 68 3.97 -8.54 -13.46
CA PHE A 68 4.80 -7.64 -14.24
C PHE A 68 6.28 -7.97 -14.12
N SER A 69 7.00 -7.92 -15.24
CA SER A 69 8.44 -8.21 -15.26
C SER A 69 9.30 -7.09 -14.70
N THR A 70 8.82 -5.84 -14.76
CA THR A 70 9.53 -4.65 -14.27
C THR A 70 8.65 -3.82 -13.34
N PHE A 71 9.30 -3.04 -12.47
CA PHE A 71 8.58 -2.09 -11.60
C PHE A 71 7.85 -1.01 -12.42
N GLN A 72 8.46 -0.56 -13.52
CA GLN A 72 7.85 0.41 -14.42
C GLN A 72 6.56 -0.15 -15.07
N ASP A 73 6.60 -1.41 -15.52
CA ASP A 73 5.39 -2.08 -16.03
C ASP A 73 4.30 -2.17 -14.96
N PHE A 74 4.67 -2.51 -13.73
CA PHE A 74 3.75 -2.54 -12.61
C PHE A 74 3.05 -1.18 -12.42
N LEU A 75 3.80 -0.08 -12.38
CA LEU A 75 3.20 1.25 -12.20
C LEU A 75 2.28 1.65 -13.37
N VAL A 76 2.71 1.39 -14.61
CA VAL A 76 1.97 1.83 -15.80
C VAL A 76 0.78 0.92 -16.08
N LYS A 77 1.03 -0.40 -16.18
CA LYS A 77 0.02 -1.36 -16.66
C LYS A 77 -1.06 -1.67 -15.61
N SER A 78 -0.81 -1.39 -14.32
CA SER A 78 -1.87 -1.46 -13.30
C SER A 78 -3.03 -0.48 -13.56
N PHE A 79 -2.82 0.51 -14.43
CA PHE A 79 -3.83 1.48 -14.85
C PHE A 79 -4.27 1.31 -16.32
N ASP A 80 -3.88 0.19 -16.95
CA ASP A 80 -4.35 -0.10 -18.29
C ASP A 80 -5.84 -0.42 -18.31
N ASP A 81 -6.48 0.01 -19.39
CA ASP A 81 -7.92 -0.13 -19.62
C ASP A 81 -8.28 -1.48 -20.28
N SER A 82 -7.28 -2.22 -20.76
CA SER A 82 -7.47 -3.32 -21.69
C SER A 82 -7.36 -4.72 -21.12
N ASN A 83 -6.85 -4.89 -19.90
CA ASN A 83 -6.38 -6.20 -19.44
C ASN A 83 -7.23 -6.85 -18.34
N ASP A 84 -8.25 -6.16 -17.83
CA ASP A 84 -9.10 -6.68 -16.76
C ASP A 84 -10.55 -6.34 -17.06
N ASP A 85 -11.41 -7.36 -17.08
CA ASP A 85 -12.86 -7.19 -17.29
C ASP A 85 -13.47 -6.20 -16.27
N TYR A 86 -12.91 -6.14 -15.06
CA TYR A 86 -13.37 -5.23 -14.01
C TYR A 86 -13.01 -3.77 -14.30
N TRP A 87 -11.80 -3.50 -14.83
CA TRP A 87 -11.32 -2.15 -15.14
C TRP A 87 -11.54 -1.73 -16.59
N LYS A 88 -12.27 -2.53 -17.36
CA LYS A 88 -12.59 -2.20 -18.74
C LYS A 88 -13.35 -0.87 -18.83
N ASN A 89 -12.85 0.02 -19.67
CA ASN A 89 -13.40 1.37 -19.88
C ASN A 89 -13.40 2.27 -18.60
N TRP A 90 -12.59 1.98 -17.60
CA TRP A 90 -12.55 2.78 -16.36
C TRP A 90 -12.30 4.27 -16.60
N LYS A 91 -11.66 4.64 -17.73
CA LYS A 91 -11.43 6.05 -18.11
C LYS A 91 -12.71 6.82 -18.37
N GLU A 92 -13.84 6.17 -18.60
CA GLU A 92 -15.15 6.82 -18.68
C GLU A 92 -15.54 7.48 -17.35
N LEU A 93 -14.98 7.04 -16.23
CA LEU A 93 -15.18 7.67 -14.91
C LEU A 93 -14.74 9.15 -14.89
N PHE A 94 -13.83 9.57 -15.75
CA PHE A 94 -13.48 10.98 -15.89
C PHE A 94 -14.65 11.86 -16.35
N ASN A 95 -15.61 11.28 -17.05
CA ASN A 95 -16.80 11.98 -17.57
C ASN A 95 -18.04 11.73 -16.69
N THR A 96 -18.08 10.63 -15.94
CA THR A 96 -19.29 10.16 -15.24
C THR A 96 -19.18 10.30 -13.72
N SER A 97 -17.98 10.59 -13.17
CA SER A 97 -17.77 10.74 -11.73
C SER A 97 -17.12 12.08 -11.37
N MET A 98 -16.85 12.27 -10.08
CA MET A 98 -16.10 13.44 -9.61
C MET A 98 -14.59 13.36 -9.87
N MET A 99 -14.06 12.22 -10.30
CA MET A 99 -12.64 12.04 -10.64
C MET A 99 -12.27 12.85 -11.88
N LYS A 100 -11.42 13.87 -11.73
CA LYS A 100 -11.00 14.72 -12.83
C LYS A 100 -9.75 14.18 -13.50
N LYS A 101 -9.76 14.15 -14.84
CA LYS A 101 -8.66 13.66 -15.67
C LYS A 101 -7.35 14.38 -15.36
N GLU A 102 -7.39 15.71 -15.28
CA GLU A 102 -6.20 16.54 -15.02
C GLU A 102 -5.58 16.26 -13.66
N PHE A 103 -6.41 16.00 -12.64
CA PHE A 103 -5.94 15.58 -11.32
C PHE A 103 -5.26 14.22 -11.39
N PHE A 104 -5.91 13.24 -12.00
CA PHE A 104 -5.38 11.90 -12.15
C PHE A 104 -4.05 11.90 -12.90
N GLU A 105 -3.98 12.52 -14.08
CA GLU A 105 -2.77 12.58 -14.90
C GLU A 105 -1.62 13.31 -14.20
N LYS A 106 -1.90 14.38 -13.46
CA LYS A 106 -0.88 15.08 -12.66
C LYS A 106 -0.16 14.14 -11.71
N TYR A 107 -0.90 13.39 -10.90
CA TYR A 107 -0.30 12.53 -9.87
C TYR A 107 0.19 11.20 -10.45
N PHE A 108 -0.41 10.72 -11.54
CA PHE A 108 0.13 9.59 -12.29
C PHE A 108 1.52 9.90 -12.85
N ASN A 109 1.71 11.05 -13.49
CA ASN A 109 3.02 11.45 -14.00
C ASN A 109 4.06 11.60 -12.87
N LYS A 110 3.68 12.22 -11.74
CA LYS A 110 4.56 12.29 -10.55
C LYS A 110 4.94 10.90 -10.04
N MET A 111 3.99 9.98 -9.96
CA MET A 111 4.25 8.59 -9.57
C MET A 111 5.28 7.93 -10.48
N ILE A 112 5.13 8.10 -11.80
CA ILE A 112 6.07 7.53 -12.79
C ILE A 112 7.46 8.13 -12.66
N GLU A 113 7.59 9.46 -12.48
CA GLU A 113 8.88 10.14 -12.25
C GLU A 113 9.59 9.60 -11.01
N LEU A 114 8.85 9.36 -9.92
CA LEU A 114 9.38 8.84 -8.67
C LEU A 114 9.66 7.33 -8.70
N GLY A 115 9.14 6.60 -9.67
CA GLY A 115 9.26 5.15 -9.78
C GLY A 115 10.70 4.65 -9.81
N SER A 116 11.66 5.44 -10.32
CA SER A 116 13.07 5.09 -10.34
C SER A 116 13.68 4.85 -8.94
N PHE A 117 13.14 5.47 -7.91
CA PHE A 117 13.59 5.28 -6.52
C PHE A 117 13.09 3.97 -5.91
N CYS A 118 12.03 3.37 -6.46
CA CYS A 118 11.42 2.13 -5.98
C CYS A 118 11.85 0.89 -6.78
N GLN A 119 12.41 1.02 -7.98
CA GLN A 119 12.63 -0.07 -8.94
C GLN A 119 13.47 -1.24 -8.42
N ASN A 120 14.34 -1.00 -7.42
CA ASN A 120 15.17 -2.03 -6.80
C ASN A 120 14.58 -2.57 -5.49
N GLN A 121 13.38 -2.12 -5.11
CA GLN A 121 12.73 -2.51 -3.89
C GLN A 121 11.79 -3.69 -4.16
N ARG A 122 12.22 -4.89 -3.80
CA ARG A 122 11.45 -6.13 -3.99
C ARG A 122 11.22 -6.80 -2.66
N PHE A 123 10.00 -6.66 -2.15
CA PHE A 123 9.56 -7.25 -0.90
C PHE A 123 8.13 -7.76 -1.05
N LEU A 124 7.79 -8.78 -0.29
CA LEU A 124 6.40 -9.18 -0.15
C LEU A 124 5.64 -8.09 0.62
N VAL A 125 4.48 -7.69 0.13
CA VAL A 125 3.56 -6.75 0.79
C VAL A 125 2.17 -7.34 0.84
N ASN A 126 1.39 -6.97 1.87
CA ASN A 126 -0.01 -7.37 1.93
C ASN A 126 -0.84 -6.71 0.82
N ASN A 127 -0.47 -5.48 0.43
CA ASN A 127 -1.09 -4.66 -0.62
C ASN A 127 -2.59 -4.34 -0.39
N ASN A 128 -3.15 -4.75 0.74
CA ASN A 128 -4.51 -4.45 1.19
C ASN A 128 -4.52 -4.09 2.68
N LEU A 129 -3.39 -3.51 3.14
CA LEU A 129 -3.16 -3.22 4.54
C LEU A 129 -3.81 -1.91 4.95
N PHE A 130 -5.06 -1.98 5.35
CA PHE A 130 -5.74 -0.92 6.08
C PHE A 130 -6.18 -1.43 7.45
N PHE A 131 -6.57 -0.54 8.34
CA PHE A 131 -6.82 -0.90 9.75
C PHE A 131 -7.88 -1.98 9.94
N GLY A 132 -8.89 -2.07 9.06
CA GLY A 132 -9.89 -3.14 9.08
C GLY A 132 -9.32 -4.54 8.81
N ASN A 133 -8.17 -4.61 8.14
CA ASN A 133 -7.46 -5.86 7.85
C ASN A 133 -6.35 -6.14 8.87
N THR A 134 -6.44 -5.56 10.07
CA THR A 134 -5.49 -5.80 11.15
C THR A 134 -6.17 -6.31 12.41
N VAL A 135 -5.45 -7.10 13.18
CA VAL A 135 -5.88 -7.62 14.47
C VAL A 135 -4.81 -7.33 15.50
N ILE A 136 -5.17 -6.59 16.53
CA ILE A 136 -4.27 -6.25 17.63
C ILE A 136 -4.29 -7.37 18.68
N MET A 137 -3.12 -7.85 19.01
CA MET A 137 -2.86 -8.80 20.08
C MET A 137 -1.98 -8.14 21.14
N ASN A 138 -1.76 -8.79 22.28
CA ASN A 138 -1.01 -8.20 23.40
C ASN A 138 0.41 -7.75 22.99
N ASP A 139 1.10 -8.52 22.17
CA ASP A 139 2.53 -8.38 21.84
C ASP A 139 2.83 -8.24 20.36
N LYS A 140 1.83 -8.24 19.50
CA LYS A 140 1.97 -8.13 18.04
C LYS A 140 0.68 -7.72 17.34
N VAL A 141 0.83 -7.30 16.07
CA VAL A 141 -0.27 -7.06 15.15
C VAL A 141 -0.29 -8.16 14.10
N GLY A 142 -1.46 -8.76 13.89
CA GLY A 142 -1.69 -9.70 12.81
C GLY A 142 -2.36 -9.03 11.62
N PHE A 143 -2.20 -9.61 10.44
CA PHE A 143 -2.71 -9.08 9.19
C PHE A 143 -3.68 -10.06 8.53
N LEU A 144 -4.80 -9.52 8.07
CA LEU A 144 -5.86 -10.27 7.38
C LEU A 144 -5.83 -9.95 5.87
N ASP A 145 -6.65 -10.68 5.13
CA ASP A 145 -6.93 -10.48 3.72
C ASP A 145 -5.67 -10.35 2.83
N TRP A 146 -5.02 -11.48 2.65
CA TRP A 146 -3.84 -11.64 1.80
C TRP A 146 -4.18 -11.88 0.32
N ASN A 147 -5.42 -11.62 -0.08
CA ASN A 147 -5.89 -11.91 -1.44
C ASN A 147 -5.19 -11.06 -2.52
N ARG A 148 -4.69 -9.89 -2.14
CA ARG A 148 -4.02 -8.94 -3.02
C ARG A 148 -2.52 -8.84 -2.79
N VAL A 149 -1.93 -9.85 -2.14
CA VAL A 149 -0.50 -9.89 -1.88
C VAL A 149 0.31 -9.63 -3.14
N ALA A 150 1.37 -8.84 -3.03
CA ALA A 150 2.18 -8.41 -4.17
C ALA A 150 3.69 -8.43 -3.83
N ILE A 151 4.50 -8.36 -4.87
CA ILE A 151 5.93 -8.03 -4.74
C ILE A 151 6.14 -6.62 -5.24
N THR A 152 6.56 -5.73 -4.34
CA THR A 152 6.85 -4.33 -4.64
C THR A 152 7.66 -3.67 -3.52
N ASP A 153 7.71 -2.33 -3.50
CA ASP A 153 8.29 -1.58 -2.38
C ASP A 153 7.42 -1.75 -1.12
N TRP A 154 8.03 -2.15 -0.02
CA TRP A 154 7.35 -2.39 1.25
C TRP A 154 6.69 -1.14 1.87
N ILE A 155 7.12 0.06 1.47
CA ILE A 155 6.49 1.32 1.87
C ILE A 155 5.02 1.37 1.42
N LEU A 156 4.63 0.58 0.42
CA LEU A 156 3.25 0.50 -0.05
C LEU A 156 2.24 0.21 1.05
N ASP A 157 2.56 -0.71 1.97
CA ASP A 157 1.64 -1.06 3.05
C ASP A 157 1.45 0.11 4.03
N PHE A 158 2.51 0.85 4.36
CA PHE A 158 2.43 2.05 5.19
C PHE A 158 1.69 3.20 4.48
N ALA A 159 1.96 3.41 3.20
CA ALA A 159 1.26 4.40 2.40
C ALA A 159 -0.24 4.09 2.28
N THR A 160 -0.61 2.81 2.20
CA THR A 160 -2.01 2.37 2.22
C THR A 160 -2.70 2.76 3.53
N MET A 161 -2.03 2.54 4.66
CA MET A 161 -2.57 2.90 5.98
C MET A 161 -2.74 4.41 6.14
N ASP A 162 -1.74 5.19 5.75
CA ASP A 162 -1.79 6.66 5.82
C ASP A 162 -2.93 7.23 4.97
N LEU A 163 -3.11 6.70 3.77
CA LEU A 163 -4.19 7.12 2.87
C LEU A 163 -5.59 6.96 3.51
N HIS A 164 -5.81 5.86 4.22
CA HIS A 164 -7.09 5.57 4.86
C HIS A 164 -7.29 6.30 6.20
N ARG A 165 -6.21 6.66 6.88
CA ARG A 165 -6.24 7.36 8.18
C ARG A 165 -5.12 8.38 8.30
N PRO A 166 -5.14 9.48 7.51
CA PRO A 166 -4.06 10.47 7.47
C PRO A 166 -3.80 11.16 8.82
N TYR A 167 -4.81 11.22 9.68
CA TYR A 167 -4.69 11.76 11.04
C TYR A 167 -3.85 10.91 12.00
N PHE A 168 -3.46 9.69 11.61
CA PHE A 168 -2.49 8.89 12.37
C PHE A 168 -1.03 9.31 12.10
N ASN A 169 -0.80 10.13 11.09
CA ASN A 169 0.52 10.68 10.76
C ASN A 169 1.57 9.57 10.63
N ILE A 170 1.27 8.57 9.78
CA ILE A 170 2.12 7.38 9.61
C ILE A 170 3.55 7.76 9.20
N PRO A 171 3.79 8.54 8.13
CA PRO A 171 5.15 8.87 7.71
C PRO A 171 5.91 9.70 8.75
N GLU A 172 5.23 10.59 9.48
CA GLU A 172 5.80 11.39 10.55
C GLU A 172 6.30 10.52 11.73
N LYS A 173 5.64 9.38 11.97
CA LYS A 173 6.05 8.40 12.98
C LYS A 173 7.11 7.42 12.46
N MET A 174 7.09 7.12 11.16
CA MET A 174 8.07 6.21 10.55
C MET A 174 9.50 6.75 10.67
N VAL A 175 9.72 8.04 10.39
CA VAL A 175 11.05 8.65 10.38
C VAL A 175 11.76 8.52 11.74
N PRO A 176 11.19 8.97 12.87
CA PRO A 176 11.82 8.79 14.18
C PRO A 176 11.93 7.32 14.57
N TYR A 177 10.92 6.49 14.32
CA TYR A 177 10.95 5.06 14.62
C TYR A 177 12.10 4.35 13.91
N PHE A 178 12.31 4.61 12.62
CA PHE A 178 13.41 4.00 11.87
C PHE A 178 14.77 4.45 12.40
N LYS A 179 14.93 5.74 12.68
CA LYS A 179 16.16 6.28 13.26
C LYS A 179 16.50 5.63 14.60
N GLU A 180 15.52 5.50 15.48
CA GLU A 180 15.68 4.89 16.82
C GLU A 180 16.01 3.40 16.75
N ASN A 181 15.53 2.70 15.73
CA ASN A 181 15.77 1.27 15.53
C ASN A 181 16.94 0.95 14.58
N GLY A 182 17.68 1.96 14.12
CA GLY A 182 18.83 1.78 13.24
C GLY A 182 18.43 1.27 11.84
N ILE A 183 17.21 1.58 11.39
CA ILE A 183 16.70 1.16 10.08
C ILE A 183 16.94 2.30 9.08
N GLU A 184 17.79 2.05 8.10
CA GLU A 184 18.03 2.98 7.00
C GLU A 184 17.00 2.78 5.88
N VAL A 185 16.36 3.87 5.46
CA VAL A 185 15.41 3.87 4.34
C VAL A 185 15.85 4.92 3.31
N PRO A 186 16.73 4.55 2.39
CA PRO A 186 17.19 5.46 1.34
C PRO A 186 16.01 5.99 0.52
N ASN A 187 16.06 7.28 0.18
CA ASN A 187 15.04 7.95 -0.64
C ASN A 187 13.61 7.78 -0.07
N PHE A 188 13.50 7.86 1.27
CA PHE A 188 12.22 7.62 1.96
C PHE A 188 11.09 8.48 1.39
N LYS A 189 11.33 9.79 1.21
CA LYS A 189 10.32 10.74 0.75
C LYS A 189 9.81 10.40 -0.65
N GLU A 190 10.72 10.18 -1.58
CA GLU A 190 10.40 9.86 -2.97
C GLU A 190 9.66 8.52 -3.07
N ARG A 191 10.11 7.51 -2.34
CA ARG A 191 9.49 6.19 -2.30
C ARG A 191 8.10 6.23 -1.66
N PHE A 192 7.95 6.98 -0.55
CA PHE A 192 6.65 7.13 0.10
C PHE A 192 5.64 7.81 -0.83
N LEU A 193 6.03 8.93 -1.46
CA LEU A 193 5.20 9.65 -2.42
C LEU A 193 4.80 8.76 -3.60
N CYS A 194 5.74 8.01 -4.19
CA CYS A 194 5.46 7.09 -5.29
C CYS A 194 4.38 6.06 -4.91
N MET A 195 4.56 5.38 -3.78
CA MET A 195 3.64 4.34 -3.32
C MET A 195 2.29 4.90 -2.89
N ALA A 196 2.28 6.07 -2.27
CA ALA A 196 1.04 6.73 -1.88
C ALA A 196 0.24 7.25 -3.09
N TYR A 197 0.90 7.77 -4.12
CA TYR A 197 0.21 8.12 -5.36
C TYR A 197 -0.35 6.88 -6.06
N TYR A 198 0.42 5.78 -6.14
CA TYR A 198 -0.06 4.51 -6.68
C TYR A 198 -1.34 4.04 -5.98
N LYS A 199 -1.33 3.96 -4.64
CA LYS A 199 -2.51 3.52 -3.88
C LYS A 199 -3.65 4.52 -3.93
N GLY A 200 -3.35 5.82 -3.84
CA GLY A 200 -4.36 6.88 -3.89
C GLY A 200 -5.10 6.93 -5.21
N LEU A 201 -4.40 6.79 -6.34
CA LEU A 201 -5.03 6.75 -7.66
C LEU A 201 -5.86 5.47 -7.86
N ASN A 202 -5.39 4.32 -7.37
CA ASN A 202 -6.19 3.09 -7.37
C ASN A 202 -7.44 3.20 -6.50
N ALA A 203 -7.32 3.76 -5.29
CA ALA A 203 -8.45 3.98 -4.40
C ALA A 203 -9.45 5.00 -4.99
N LEU A 204 -8.95 6.08 -5.58
CA LEU A 204 -9.80 7.08 -6.25
C LEU A 204 -10.61 6.45 -7.39
N ARG A 205 -9.96 5.64 -8.23
CA ARG A 205 -10.61 4.90 -9.32
C ARG A 205 -11.69 3.94 -8.77
N TRP A 206 -11.38 3.21 -7.70
CA TRP A 206 -12.31 2.30 -7.05
C TRP A 206 -13.55 3.03 -6.51
N HIS A 207 -13.38 4.06 -5.68
CA HIS A 207 -14.50 4.80 -5.09
C HIS A 207 -15.32 5.53 -6.16
N ALA A 208 -14.68 6.03 -7.22
CA ALA A 208 -15.38 6.60 -8.36
C ALA A 208 -16.26 5.57 -9.09
N SER A 209 -15.81 4.30 -9.18
CA SER A 209 -16.57 3.24 -9.87
C SER A 209 -17.82 2.78 -9.11
N ILE A 210 -17.89 3.05 -7.81
CA ILE A 210 -19.03 2.72 -6.93
C ILE A 210 -19.80 3.97 -6.47
N ASP A 211 -19.59 5.12 -7.09
CA ASP A 211 -20.24 6.40 -6.79
C ASP A 211 -20.05 6.88 -5.33
N ASP A 212 -18.96 6.48 -4.68
CA ASP A 212 -18.62 6.96 -3.32
C ASP A 212 -17.88 8.30 -3.36
N GLU A 213 -18.64 9.38 -3.57
CA GLU A 213 -18.10 10.73 -3.62
C GLU A 213 -17.39 11.16 -2.34
N THR A 214 -17.83 10.69 -1.18
CA THR A 214 -17.24 11.07 0.10
C THR A 214 -15.81 10.58 0.22
N SER A 215 -15.58 9.30 -0.09
CA SER A 215 -14.24 8.73 -0.10
C SER A 215 -13.38 9.34 -1.22
N CYS A 216 -13.95 9.62 -2.39
CA CYS A 216 -13.22 10.32 -3.46
C CYS A 216 -12.70 11.69 -2.99
N LYS A 217 -13.53 12.51 -2.32
CA LYS A 217 -13.15 13.83 -1.77
C LYS A 217 -12.02 13.70 -0.75
N THR A 218 -12.11 12.72 0.14
CA THR A 218 -11.08 12.44 1.14
C THR A 218 -9.75 12.05 0.48
N ILE A 219 -9.76 11.17 -0.50
CA ILE A 219 -8.56 10.72 -1.21
C ILE A 219 -7.92 11.88 -1.99
N ILE A 220 -8.74 12.68 -2.69
CA ILE A 220 -8.26 13.86 -3.43
C ILE A 220 -7.56 14.84 -2.47
N ALA A 221 -8.15 15.13 -1.31
CA ALA A 221 -7.55 15.99 -0.31
C ALA A 221 -6.23 15.40 0.22
N SER A 222 -6.24 14.12 0.62
CA SER A 222 -5.04 13.43 1.11
C SER A 222 -3.89 13.45 0.11
N ILE A 223 -4.16 13.16 -1.18
CA ILE A 223 -3.13 13.20 -2.23
C ILE A 223 -2.63 14.63 -2.46
N SER A 224 -3.51 15.64 -2.40
CA SER A 224 -3.15 17.04 -2.66
C SER A 224 -2.21 17.63 -1.60
N GLU A 225 -2.38 17.22 -0.35
CA GLU A 225 -1.61 17.71 0.82
C GLU A 225 -0.35 16.87 1.08
N LEU A 226 -0.27 15.68 0.51
CA LEU A 226 0.76 14.69 0.82
C LEU A 226 2.18 15.19 0.56
N GLU A 227 2.40 15.86 -0.56
CA GLU A 227 3.74 16.31 -0.97
C GLU A 227 4.32 17.32 0.04
N ASP A 228 3.50 18.27 0.50
CA ASP A 228 3.91 19.25 1.50
C ASP A 228 4.19 18.59 2.84
N ARG A 229 3.34 17.63 3.25
CA ARG A 229 3.56 16.85 4.48
C ARG A 229 4.88 16.08 4.42
N ILE A 230 5.12 15.33 3.36
CA ILE A 230 6.33 14.49 3.23
C ILE A 230 7.59 15.35 3.10
N ASN A 231 7.53 16.48 2.40
CA ASN A 231 8.67 17.37 2.26
C ASN A 231 9.04 18.07 3.58
N SER A 232 8.09 18.22 4.50
CA SER A 232 8.34 18.80 5.83
C SER A 232 9.05 17.86 6.81
N LEU A 233 9.16 16.56 6.50
CA LEU A 233 9.90 15.55 7.28
C LEU A 233 11.41 15.69 7.04
#